data_828852886a0a89388010a0cdc685d1fb
#
_entry.id   828852886a0a89388010a0cdc685d1fb
#
_cell.length_a   1.000
_cell.length_b   1.000
_cell.length_c   1.000
_cell.angle_alpha   90.00
_cell.angle_beta   90.00
_cell.angle_gamma   90.00
#
_symmetry.space_group_name_H-M   'P 1'
#
loop_
_entity.id
_entity.type
_entity.pdbx_description
1 polymer ?
#
loop_
_entity_poly.entity_id
_entity_poly.type
_entity_poly.pdbx_seq_one_letter_code
_entity_poly.pdbx_strand_id
1 'polypeptide(L)'
;NSFYQVLSAEAYTKHGLNVHAVIFDELHAQPNRELFDVMTKGSGDARTQPLFFLITTAGTDRNSVCFEQHQKALDIIDGRKIDPTFYPVIYGASDEDDWSSEEVWYKANPSLGYTIDIEKVQNAYISAKENAAEENVFRQLRLNQWVKQSTRWMQMDKWDACSFAVNVEELLGRECY
;
A
#
# COMPACT_ATOMS: atom_id res chain seq x y z
N ASN A 1 -12.10 -12.00 33.58
CA ASN A 1 -12.16 -10.60 33.15
C ASN A 1 -11.39 -10.47 31.83
N SER A 2 -12.00 -9.76 30.86
CA SER A 2 -11.36 -9.43 29.59
C SER A 2 -11.13 -7.92 29.54
N PHE A 3 -10.07 -7.50 28.85
CA PHE A 3 -9.79 -6.08 28.64
C PHE A 3 -9.30 -5.87 27.21
N TYR A 4 -9.49 -4.68 26.71
CA TYR A 4 -8.92 -4.16 25.47
C TYR A 4 -7.94 -3.04 25.81
N GLN A 5 -6.78 -3.08 25.17
CA GLN A 5 -5.71 -2.11 25.42
C GLN A 5 -5.08 -1.66 24.10
N VAL A 6 -4.92 -0.36 23.92
CA VAL A 6 -4.09 0.22 22.87
C VAL A 6 -2.62 0.12 23.28
N LEU A 7 -1.77 -0.34 22.37
CA LEU A 7 -0.33 -0.50 22.60
C LEU A 7 0.46 0.52 21.79
N SER A 8 1.58 0.97 22.35
CA SER A 8 2.59 1.71 21.58
C SER A 8 3.37 0.77 20.64
N ALA A 9 4.00 1.34 19.62
CA ALA A 9 4.79 0.57 18.62
C ALA A 9 6.08 -0.08 19.16
N GLU A 10 6.40 0.10 20.45
CA GLU A 10 7.62 -0.40 21.07
C GLU A 10 7.53 -1.90 21.36
N ALA A 11 8.20 -2.72 20.56
CA ALA A 11 8.16 -4.18 20.63
C ALA A 11 8.70 -4.74 21.95
N TYR A 12 9.78 -4.18 22.48
CA TYR A 12 10.48 -4.71 23.66
C TYR A 12 9.63 -4.70 24.94
N THR A 13 8.61 -3.84 25.02
CA THR A 13 7.69 -3.80 26.18
C THR A 13 6.53 -4.77 26.07
N LYS A 14 6.39 -5.50 24.95
CA LYS A 14 5.23 -6.34 24.64
C LYS A 14 5.50 -7.84 24.74
N HIS A 15 6.75 -8.23 25.02
CA HIS A 15 7.07 -9.64 25.26
C HIS A 15 6.30 -10.20 26.47
N GLY A 16 5.83 -11.44 26.35
CA GLY A 16 5.13 -12.14 27.43
C GLY A 16 3.63 -11.82 27.54
N LEU A 17 3.06 -11.02 26.64
CA LEU A 17 1.62 -10.83 26.59
C LEU A 17 0.93 -12.10 26.08
N ASN A 18 -0.12 -12.53 26.80
CA ASN A 18 -0.97 -13.64 26.37
C ASN A 18 -2.25 -13.07 25.75
N VAL A 19 -2.17 -12.69 24.49
CA VAL A 19 -3.26 -12.04 23.77
C VAL A 19 -4.21 -13.06 23.14
N HIS A 20 -5.50 -12.74 23.10
CA HIS A 20 -6.52 -13.51 22.38
C HIS A 20 -6.78 -12.92 20.97
N ALA A 21 -6.69 -11.61 20.85
CA ALA A 21 -6.83 -10.91 19.56
C ALA A 21 -5.85 -9.74 19.48
N VAL A 22 -5.34 -9.49 18.31
CA VAL A 22 -4.53 -8.31 17.97
C VAL A 22 -5.11 -7.66 16.73
N ILE A 23 -5.28 -6.35 16.78
CA ILE A 23 -5.64 -5.52 15.63
C ILE A 23 -4.40 -4.67 15.31
N PHE A 24 -3.83 -4.88 14.14
CA PHE A 24 -2.82 -4.01 13.56
C PHE A 24 -3.51 -3.03 12.62
N ASP A 25 -3.56 -1.79 13.03
CA ASP A 25 -4.03 -0.70 12.18
C ASP A 25 -2.83 -0.02 11.52
N GLU A 26 -2.99 0.35 10.25
CA GLU A 26 -1.94 0.98 9.44
C GLU A 26 -0.62 0.17 9.43
N LEU A 27 -0.70 -1.14 9.14
CA LEU A 27 0.47 -2.03 9.16
C LEU A 27 1.62 -1.52 8.29
N HIS A 28 1.34 -0.78 7.21
CA HIS A 28 2.36 -0.18 6.34
C HIS A 28 3.21 0.89 7.04
N ALA A 29 2.70 1.50 8.12
CA ALA A 29 3.40 2.51 8.90
C ALA A 29 4.34 1.93 9.98
N GLN A 30 4.37 0.61 10.16
CA GLN A 30 5.28 -0.01 11.12
C GLN A 30 6.73 0.18 10.69
N PRO A 31 7.62 0.67 11.58
CA PRO A 31 9.01 0.98 11.24
C PRO A 31 9.84 -0.28 10.91
N ASN A 32 9.46 -1.41 11.49
CA ASN A 32 10.09 -2.71 11.27
C ASN A 32 9.12 -3.85 11.62
N ARG A 33 9.59 -5.10 11.49
CA ARG A 33 8.78 -6.29 11.77
C ARG A 33 8.72 -6.72 13.23
N GLU A 34 9.48 -6.08 14.13
CA GLU A 34 9.66 -6.56 15.49
C GLU A 34 8.35 -6.68 16.27
N LEU A 35 7.53 -5.61 16.27
CA LEU A 35 6.23 -5.64 16.97
C LEU A 35 5.31 -6.71 16.37
N PHE A 36 5.27 -6.79 15.04
CA PHE A 36 4.48 -7.81 14.35
C PHE A 36 4.88 -9.21 14.76
N ASP A 37 6.19 -9.52 14.78
CA ASP A 37 6.71 -10.83 15.15
C ASP A 37 6.45 -11.15 16.62
N VAL A 38 6.65 -10.21 17.54
CA VAL A 38 6.36 -10.38 18.97
C VAL A 38 4.89 -10.70 19.19
N MET A 39 3.99 -10.00 18.53
CA MET A 39 2.55 -10.15 18.74
C MET A 39 1.96 -11.38 18.03
N THR A 40 2.54 -11.82 16.91
CA THR A 40 2.01 -12.94 16.12
C THR A 40 2.71 -14.27 16.39
N LYS A 41 3.99 -14.25 16.74
CA LYS A 41 4.79 -15.46 16.95
C LYS A 41 5.02 -15.80 18.42
N GLY A 42 5.02 -14.81 19.32
CA GLY A 42 5.26 -15.00 20.74
C GLY A 42 4.02 -14.91 21.62
N SER A 43 2.89 -14.51 21.04
CA SER A 43 1.64 -14.29 21.76
C SER A 43 0.55 -15.23 21.27
N GLY A 44 -0.28 -15.69 22.18
CA GLY A 44 -1.44 -16.49 21.81
C GLY A 44 -1.23 -18.00 21.78
N ASP A 45 -0.04 -18.53 22.00
CA ASP A 45 0.23 -19.99 22.06
C ASP A 45 -0.62 -20.70 23.13
N ALA A 46 -0.96 -19.99 24.21
CA ALA A 46 -1.87 -20.49 25.23
C ALA A 46 -3.37 -20.33 24.88
N ARG A 47 -3.68 -19.84 23.69
CA ARG A 47 -5.06 -19.66 23.20
C ARG A 47 -5.38 -20.70 22.14
N THR A 48 -6.56 -21.24 22.20
CA THR A 48 -7.02 -22.25 21.23
C THR A 48 -7.38 -21.65 19.88
N GLN A 49 -7.72 -20.35 19.84
CA GLN A 49 -8.16 -19.67 18.63
C GLN A 49 -7.81 -18.16 18.69
N PRO A 50 -6.53 -17.80 18.58
CA PRO A 50 -6.13 -16.40 18.54
C PRO A 50 -6.55 -15.78 17.21
N LEU A 51 -6.91 -14.48 17.22
CA LEU A 51 -7.27 -13.69 16.04
C LEU A 51 -6.25 -12.59 15.81
N PHE A 52 -5.70 -12.53 14.60
CA PHE A 52 -4.87 -11.44 14.14
C PHE A 52 -5.58 -10.72 13.00
N PHE A 53 -5.95 -9.47 13.21
CA PHE A 53 -6.67 -8.66 12.25
C PHE A 53 -5.77 -7.53 11.76
N LEU A 54 -5.43 -7.56 10.46
CA LEU A 54 -4.50 -6.61 9.84
C LEU A 54 -5.29 -5.68 8.94
N ILE A 55 -5.21 -4.38 9.22
CA ILE A 55 -5.85 -3.33 8.42
C ILE A 55 -4.74 -2.40 7.92
N THR A 56 -4.75 -2.10 6.63
CA THR A 56 -3.73 -1.23 6.06
C THR A 56 -4.11 -0.71 4.68
N THR A 57 -3.53 0.38 4.31
CA THR A 57 -3.42 0.81 2.92
C THR A 57 -2.09 0.33 2.32
N ALA A 58 -1.91 0.49 1.02
CA ALA A 58 -0.64 0.25 0.35
C ALA A 58 0.45 1.21 0.87
N GLY A 59 1.68 0.72 0.90
CA GLY A 59 2.85 1.50 1.29
C GLY A 59 3.78 1.79 0.12
N THR A 60 4.97 2.25 0.45
CA THR A 60 6.06 2.53 -0.50
C THR A 60 7.24 1.57 -0.34
N ASP A 61 7.40 0.97 0.85
CA ASP A 61 8.48 0.03 1.14
C ASP A 61 8.08 -1.41 0.85
N ARG A 62 8.62 -1.96 -0.23
CA ARG A 62 8.40 -3.35 -0.64
C ARG A 62 9.22 -4.38 0.17
N ASN A 63 10.04 -3.94 1.12
CA ASN A 63 10.73 -4.83 2.05
C ASN A 63 10.04 -4.88 3.41
N SER A 64 8.93 -4.17 3.58
CA SER A 64 8.18 -4.14 4.83
C SER A 64 7.40 -5.43 5.10
N VAL A 65 7.10 -5.69 6.36
CA VAL A 65 6.21 -6.79 6.75
C VAL A 65 4.81 -6.64 6.13
N CYS A 66 4.34 -5.41 5.94
CA CYS A 66 3.08 -5.16 5.28
C CYS A 66 3.07 -5.66 3.84
N PHE A 67 4.14 -5.40 3.07
CA PHE A 67 4.25 -5.90 1.71
C PHE A 67 4.37 -7.43 1.66
N GLU A 68 5.08 -8.05 2.61
CA GLU A 68 5.14 -9.52 2.76
C GLU A 68 3.73 -10.11 2.95
N GLN A 69 2.91 -9.51 3.83
CA GLN A 69 1.53 -9.96 4.04
C GLN A 69 0.65 -9.70 2.81
N HIS A 70 0.86 -8.61 2.11
CA HIS A 70 0.16 -8.31 0.85
C HIS A 70 0.49 -9.35 -0.24
N GLN A 71 1.76 -9.72 -0.42
CA GLN A 71 2.15 -10.78 -1.36
C GLN A 71 1.55 -12.13 -0.98
N LYS A 72 1.56 -12.49 0.31
CA LYS A 72 0.87 -13.69 0.81
C LYS A 72 -0.62 -13.66 0.48
N ALA A 73 -1.28 -12.51 0.65
CA ALA A 73 -2.68 -12.32 0.34
C ALA A 73 -2.98 -12.54 -1.16
N LEU A 74 -2.17 -11.95 -2.05
CA LEU A 74 -2.28 -12.15 -3.49
C LEU A 74 -2.07 -13.61 -3.89
N ASP A 75 -1.05 -14.29 -3.33
CA ASP A 75 -0.78 -15.71 -3.61
C ASP A 75 -1.97 -16.60 -3.24
N ILE A 76 -2.69 -16.29 -2.17
CA ILE A 76 -3.86 -17.04 -1.75
C ILE A 76 -5.06 -16.73 -2.65
N ILE A 77 -5.30 -15.44 -2.96
CA ILE A 77 -6.41 -15.03 -3.85
C ILE A 77 -6.24 -15.65 -5.23
N ASP A 78 -5.02 -15.68 -5.76
CA ASP A 78 -4.69 -16.26 -7.07
C ASP A 78 -4.61 -17.81 -7.07
N GLY A 79 -4.81 -18.45 -5.92
CA GLY A 79 -4.73 -19.90 -5.76
C GLY A 79 -3.33 -20.50 -5.86
N ARG A 80 -2.28 -19.66 -5.82
CA ARG A 80 -0.88 -20.13 -5.80
C ARG A 80 -0.47 -20.69 -4.44
N LYS A 81 -1.18 -20.31 -3.38
CA LYS A 81 -0.94 -20.75 -2.00
C LYS A 81 -2.26 -21.09 -1.33
N ILE A 82 -2.26 -22.13 -0.52
CA ILE A 82 -3.41 -22.53 0.31
C ILE A 82 -3.04 -22.32 1.77
N ASP A 83 -3.77 -21.47 2.45
CA ASP A 83 -3.67 -21.28 3.90
C ASP A 83 -5.08 -21.06 4.47
N PRO A 84 -5.72 -22.09 5.04
CA PRO A 84 -7.09 -21.99 5.54
C PRO A 84 -7.19 -21.12 6.81
N THR A 85 -6.07 -20.71 7.38
CA THR A 85 -6.03 -19.84 8.58
C THR A 85 -5.86 -18.37 8.22
N PHE A 86 -5.66 -18.05 6.94
CA PHE A 86 -5.48 -16.68 6.46
C PHE A 86 -6.59 -16.29 5.48
N TYR A 87 -7.39 -15.31 5.84
CA TYR A 87 -8.50 -14.80 5.02
C TYR A 87 -8.15 -13.42 4.44
N PRO A 88 -7.70 -13.34 3.19
CA PRO A 88 -7.33 -12.08 2.55
C PRO A 88 -8.51 -11.38 1.90
N VAL A 89 -8.58 -10.05 2.07
CA VAL A 89 -9.47 -9.16 1.31
C VAL A 89 -8.65 -7.97 0.85
N ILE A 90 -8.63 -7.71 -0.46
CA ILE A 90 -7.90 -6.60 -1.07
C ILE A 90 -8.86 -5.78 -1.93
N TYR A 91 -8.97 -4.50 -1.62
CA TYR A 91 -9.62 -3.50 -2.46
C TYR A 91 -8.54 -2.56 -2.98
N GLY A 92 -8.32 -2.56 -4.28
CA GLY A 92 -7.26 -1.76 -4.88
C GLY A 92 -7.22 -1.91 -6.40
N ALA A 93 -6.49 -1.03 -7.05
CA ALA A 93 -6.18 -1.12 -8.46
C ALA A 93 -4.86 -1.87 -8.68
N SER A 94 -4.77 -2.63 -9.77
CA SER A 94 -3.53 -3.23 -10.22
C SER A 94 -2.66 -2.20 -10.97
N ASP A 95 -1.40 -2.56 -11.23
CA ASP A 95 -0.50 -1.70 -12.03
C ASP A 95 -0.97 -1.54 -13.48
N GLU A 96 -1.83 -2.45 -13.97
CA GLU A 96 -2.38 -2.48 -15.33
C GLU A 96 -3.70 -1.72 -15.46
N ASP A 97 -4.35 -1.41 -14.32
CA ASP A 97 -5.61 -0.67 -14.32
C ASP A 97 -5.40 0.80 -14.72
N ASP A 98 -6.31 1.33 -15.53
CA ASP A 98 -6.32 2.76 -15.85
C ASP A 98 -6.76 3.59 -14.64
N TRP A 99 -5.82 4.29 -14.03
CA TRP A 99 -6.04 5.10 -12.84
C TRP A 99 -6.98 6.31 -13.07
N SER A 100 -7.28 6.64 -14.34
CA SER A 100 -8.21 7.69 -14.71
C SER A 100 -9.67 7.22 -14.77
N SER A 101 -9.90 5.91 -14.76
CA SER A 101 -11.23 5.32 -14.88
C SER A 101 -11.99 5.35 -13.56
N GLU A 102 -13.23 5.84 -13.60
CA GLU A 102 -14.13 5.81 -12.43
C GLU A 102 -14.43 4.37 -11.99
N GLU A 103 -14.48 3.40 -12.90
CA GLU A 103 -14.68 1.99 -12.56
C GLU A 103 -13.57 1.48 -11.65
N VAL A 104 -12.32 1.90 -11.92
CA VAL A 104 -11.16 1.56 -11.09
C VAL A 104 -11.26 2.24 -9.73
N TRP A 105 -11.79 3.46 -9.66
CA TRP A 105 -12.01 4.13 -8.38
C TRP A 105 -13.03 3.41 -7.52
N TYR A 106 -14.14 2.91 -8.11
CA TYR A 106 -15.13 2.09 -7.41
C TYR A 106 -14.56 0.73 -6.98
N LYS A 107 -13.73 0.09 -7.84
CA LYS A 107 -13.03 -1.15 -7.52
C LYS A 107 -12.15 -1.01 -6.28
N ALA A 108 -11.42 0.10 -6.18
CA ALA A 108 -10.51 0.37 -5.07
C ALA A 108 -11.24 0.89 -3.81
N ASN A 109 -12.41 1.51 -3.96
CA ASN A 109 -13.16 2.12 -2.87
C ASN A 109 -14.61 1.62 -2.86
N PRO A 110 -14.90 0.46 -2.25
CA PRO A 110 -16.25 -0.12 -2.26
C PRO A 110 -17.30 0.74 -1.54
N SER A 111 -16.89 1.74 -0.75
CA SER A 111 -17.78 2.71 -0.11
C SER A 111 -17.96 4.01 -0.89
N LEU A 112 -17.38 4.11 -2.10
CA LEU A 112 -17.52 5.28 -2.98
C LEU A 112 -18.98 5.47 -3.39
N GLY A 113 -19.47 6.71 -3.27
CA GLY A 113 -20.88 7.05 -3.47
C GLY A 113 -21.78 6.84 -2.24
N TYR A 114 -21.27 6.22 -1.16
CA TYR A 114 -21.99 6.04 0.11
C TYR A 114 -21.36 6.87 1.24
N THR A 115 -20.11 6.58 1.60
CA THR A 115 -19.40 7.29 2.67
C THR A 115 -18.32 8.22 2.11
N ILE A 116 -17.82 7.92 0.91
CA ILE A 116 -16.85 8.74 0.18
C ILE A 116 -17.60 9.40 -0.99
N ASP A 117 -17.53 10.72 -1.05
CA ASP A 117 -18.11 11.50 -2.13
C ASP A 117 -17.24 11.36 -3.39
N ILE A 118 -17.88 11.05 -4.52
CA ILE A 118 -17.21 10.90 -5.82
C ILE A 118 -16.49 12.20 -6.24
N GLU A 119 -17.07 13.37 -5.97
CA GLU A 119 -16.46 14.66 -6.30
C GLU A 119 -15.11 14.86 -5.62
N LYS A 120 -14.93 14.35 -4.40
CA LYS A 120 -13.66 14.42 -3.68
C LYS A 120 -12.57 13.59 -4.38
N VAL A 121 -12.93 12.44 -4.93
CA VAL A 121 -11.99 11.59 -5.67
C VAL A 121 -11.67 12.23 -7.03
N GLN A 122 -12.66 12.78 -7.73
CA GLN A 122 -12.48 13.49 -8.99
C GLN A 122 -11.54 14.70 -8.82
N ASN A 123 -11.76 15.53 -7.79
CA ASN A 123 -10.90 16.67 -7.49
C ASN A 123 -9.45 16.25 -7.17
N ALA A 124 -9.28 15.18 -6.39
CA ALA A 124 -7.96 14.62 -6.11
C ALA A 124 -7.28 14.07 -7.38
N TYR A 125 -8.05 13.46 -8.28
CA TYR A 125 -7.55 13.00 -9.59
C TYR A 125 -7.09 14.17 -10.47
N ILE A 126 -7.88 15.25 -10.57
CA ILE A 126 -7.53 16.44 -11.36
C ILE A 126 -6.20 17.03 -10.86
N SER A 127 -6.04 17.18 -9.54
CA SER A 127 -4.79 17.65 -8.94
C SER A 127 -3.61 16.71 -9.23
N ALA A 128 -3.83 15.40 -9.10
CA ALA A 128 -2.82 14.39 -9.37
C ALA A 128 -2.36 14.34 -10.83
N LYS A 129 -3.26 14.66 -11.79
CA LYS A 129 -2.94 14.73 -13.22
C LYS A 129 -1.98 15.87 -13.55
N GLU A 130 -2.02 16.96 -12.80
CA GLU A 130 -1.18 18.13 -13.01
C GLU A 130 0.18 18.02 -12.31
N ASN A 131 0.28 17.21 -11.25
CA ASN A 131 1.45 17.10 -10.39
C ASN A 131 1.87 15.65 -10.17
N ALA A 132 3.05 15.28 -10.66
CA ALA A 132 3.58 13.91 -10.54
C ALA A 132 3.77 13.43 -9.08
N ALA A 133 4.02 14.34 -8.14
CA ALA A 133 4.11 13.97 -6.72
C ALA A 133 2.72 13.59 -6.18
N GLU A 134 1.69 14.31 -6.56
CA GLU A 134 0.31 14.04 -6.16
C GLU A 134 -0.27 12.81 -6.86
N GLU A 135 0.19 12.46 -8.07
CA GLU A 135 -0.16 11.20 -8.73
C GLU A 135 0.19 9.99 -7.84
N ASN A 136 1.40 9.94 -7.28
CA ASN A 136 1.79 8.87 -6.38
C ASN A 136 0.92 8.81 -5.11
N VAL A 137 0.59 9.97 -4.55
CA VAL A 137 -0.30 10.06 -3.39
C VAL A 137 -1.70 9.57 -3.74
N PHE A 138 -2.24 9.97 -4.90
CA PHE A 138 -3.54 9.51 -5.38
C PHE A 138 -3.56 7.99 -5.59
N ARG A 139 -2.56 7.44 -6.29
CA ARG A 139 -2.42 6.00 -6.51
C ARG A 139 -2.33 5.22 -5.21
N GLN A 140 -1.55 5.70 -4.26
CA GLN A 140 -1.41 5.06 -2.95
C GLN A 140 -2.68 5.15 -2.11
N LEU A 141 -3.21 6.37 -1.89
CA LEU A 141 -4.26 6.61 -0.91
C LEU A 141 -5.68 6.45 -1.45
N ARG A 142 -5.89 6.59 -2.77
CA ARG A 142 -7.22 6.45 -3.40
C ARG A 142 -7.38 5.14 -4.15
N LEU A 143 -6.29 4.63 -4.73
CA LEU A 143 -6.34 3.38 -5.49
C LEU A 143 -5.70 2.19 -4.77
N ASN A 144 -5.12 2.42 -3.59
CA ASN A 144 -4.46 1.40 -2.78
C ASN A 144 -3.37 0.64 -3.57
N GLN A 145 -2.64 1.38 -4.43
CA GLN A 145 -1.53 0.85 -5.23
C GLN A 145 -0.20 1.01 -4.49
N TRP A 146 0.65 -0.01 -4.59
CA TRP A 146 2.03 0.06 -4.09
C TRP A 146 2.89 0.90 -5.02
N VAL A 147 3.28 2.09 -4.57
CA VAL A 147 4.13 3.00 -5.33
C VAL A 147 5.60 2.79 -4.99
N LYS A 148 6.49 2.96 -5.98
CA LYS A 148 7.94 2.73 -5.78
C LYS A 148 8.65 3.88 -5.06
N GLN A 149 8.04 5.07 -5.05
CA GLN A 149 8.59 6.28 -4.46
C GLN A 149 7.49 7.07 -3.77
N SER A 150 7.80 7.62 -2.60
CA SER A 150 6.89 8.53 -1.90
C SER A 150 6.71 9.87 -2.61
N THR A 151 7.72 10.28 -3.39
CA THR A 151 7.71 11.50 -4.19
C THR A 151 8.22 11.24 -5.61
N ARG A 152 7.45 11.64 -6.60
CA ARG A 152 7.84 11.64 -8.01
C ARG A 152 8.00 13.09 -8.45
N TRP A 153 9.19 13.47 -8.93
CA TRP A 153 9.45 14.85 -9.36
C TRP A 153 9.11 15.12 -10.83
N MET A 154 8.92 14.05 -11.63
CA MET A 154 8.64 14.16 -13.06
C MET A 154 7.58 13.14 -13.51
N GLN A 155 6.69 13.55 -14.39
CA GLN A 155 5.74 12.67 -15.06
C GLN A 155 6.45 11.88 -16.15
N MET A 156 6.42 10.55 -16.10
CA MET A 156 7.19 9.70 -17.02
C MET A 156 6.67 9.76 -18.45
N ASP A 157 5.37 9.93 -18.67
CA ASP A 157 4.78 10.14 -19.98
C ASP A 157 5.34 11.39 -20.68
N LYS A 158 5.57 12.47 -19.94
CA LYS A 158 6.22 13.68 -20.47
C LYS A 158 7.71 13.45 -20.72
N TRP A 159 8.38 12.69 -19.85
CA TRP A 159 9.78 12.32 -20.06
C TRP A 159 9.93 11.44 -21.31
N ASP A 160 9.08 10.43 -21.46
CA ASP A 160 9.12 9.51 -22.60
C ASP A 160 8.74 10.22 -23.91
N ALA A 161 7.84 11.20 -23.87
CA ALA A 161 7.51 12.04 -25.01
C ALA A 161 8.68 12.91 -25.50
N CYS A 162 9.69 13.13 -24.65
CA CYS A 162 10.92 13.84 -25.03
C CYS A 162 11.98 12.89 -25.64
N SER A 163 11.72 11.59 -25.72
CA SER A 163 12.64 10.62 -26.30
C SER A 163 12.62 10.69 -27.82
N PHE A 164 13.68 11.23 -28.40
CA PHE A 164 13.91 11.25 -29.84
C PHE A 164 15.37 10.93 -30.13
N ALA A 165 15.64 10.45 -31.36
CA ALA A 165 16.98 10.16 -31.79
C ALA A 165 17.81 11.46 -31.85
N VAL A 166 18.90 11.48 -31.10
CA VAL A 166 19.83 12.62 -31.12
C VAL A 166 20.70 12.50 -32.37
N ASN A 167 20.66 13.49 -33.24
CA ASN A 167 21.58 13.59 -34.35
C ASN A 167 22.90 14.22 -33.88
N VAL A 168 23.90 13.39 -33.66
CA VAL A 168 25.21 13.82 -33.14
C VAL A 168 25.92 14.76 -34.14
N GLU A 169 25.68 14.62 -35.44
CA GLU A 169 26.30 15.45 -36.47
C GLU A 169 25.83 16.91 -36.41
N GLU A 170 24.57 17.13 -36.01
CA GLU A 170 24.03 18.47 -35.81
C GLU A 170 24.57 19.18 -34.56
N LEU A 171 25.16 18.40 -33.63
CA LEU A 171 25.72 18.94 -32.39
C LEU A 171 27.22 19.26 -32.52
N LEU A 172 27.88 18.79 -33.56
CA LEU A 172 29.30 19.08 -33.80
C LEU A 172 29.54 20.59 -33.92
N GLY A 173 30.40 21.13 -33.05
CA GLY A 173 30.77 22.55 -33.04
C GLY A 173 29.83 23.45 -32.24
N ARG A 174 28.78 22.92 -31.57
CA ARG A 174 27.95 23.67 -30.62
C ARG A 174 28.54 23.60 -29.21
N GLU A 175 28.53 24.72 -28.52
CA GLU A 175 28.84 24.74 -27.08
C GLU A 175 27.74 23.99 -26.31
N CYS A 176 28.14 22.99 -25.52
CA CYS A 176 27.24 22.26 -24.64
C CYS A 176 27.49 22.72 -23.20
N TYR A 177 26.43 23.07 -22.48
CA TYR A 177 26.47 23.46 -21.07
C TYR A 177 25.91 22.35 -20.19
#